data_55a08edecf9d03ed8378ed007ccf32b6
#
_entry.id   55a08edecf9d03ed8378ed007ccf32b6
#
_cell.length_a   1.000
_cell.length_b   1.000
_cell.length_c   1.000
_cell.angle_alpha   90.00
_cell.angle_beta   90.00
_cell.angle_gamma   90.00
#
_symmetry.space_group_name_H-M   'P 1'
#
loop_
_entity.id
_entity.type
_entity.pdbx_description
1 polymer ?
#
loop_
_entity_poly.entity_id
_entity_poly.type
_entity_poly.pdbx_seq_one_letter_code
_entity_poly.pdbx_strand_id
1 'polypeptide(L)'
;MARFCGNCGAQIDENAKVCGQCGTPVEDSTKMPPVKVVDSEKKKKNKKIFKAMIALALVAVVAVTAINVVSKFTGYNGLLRKVMTAYEGYDIDTLVSLSSDIYYYGEEDYVESYFENSVGSALDSFETSVGPSYQFSYEVNETYTMSERKTKEVLDGIEYTYADFDVSIIEEMVVSDITVTAKQGSKSVERDLNITMSKENGTWKLLYIE
;
A
#
# COMPACT_ATOMS: atom_id res chain seq x y z
N MET A 1 -2.23 40.24 60.37
CA MET A 1 -2.50 38.96 59.66
C MET A 1 -1.20 38.16 59.55
N ALA A 2 -1.22 36.85 59.81
CA ALA A 2 0.00 36.06 59.72
C ALA A 2 0.44 35.94 58.23
N ARG A 3 1.70 36.28 57.96
CA ARG A 3 2.33 36.14 56.62
C ARG A 3 3.17 34.86 56.60
N PHE A 4 3.19 34.16 55.48
CA PHE A 4 3.96 32.90 55.30
C PHE A 4 4.95 33.06 54.16
N CYS A 5 6.11 32.42 54.28
CA CYS A 5 7.15 32.40 53.26
C CYS A 5 6.70 31.60 52.06
N GLY A 6 6.69 32.22 50.87
CA GLY A 6 6.29 31.55 49.61
C GLY A 6 7.21 30.40 49.18
N ASN A 7 8.43 30.32 49.79
CA ASN A 7 9.40 29.28 49.43
C ASN A 7 9.40 28.09 50.39
N CYS A 8 9.28 28.30 51.72
CA CYS A 8 9.36 27.25 52.71
C CYS A 8 8.13 27.10 53.60
N GLY A 9 7.11 27.94 53.45
CA GLY A 9 5.87 27.92 54.22
C GLY A 9 5.98 28.38 55.67
N ALA A 10 7.15 28.80 56.14
CA ALA A 10 7.34 29.28 57.52
C ALA A 10 6.62 30.59 57.75
N GLN A 11 6.09 30.79 58.94
CA GLN A 11 5.49 32.08 59.35
C GLN A 11 6.56 33.18 59.45
N ILE A 12 6.26 34.34 58.88
CA ILE A 12 7.15 35.49 58.81
C ILE A 12 6.56 36.67 59.59
N ASP A 13 7.40 37.38 60.34
CA ASP A 13 7.00 38.58 60.97
C ASP A 13 6.63 39.72 59.99
N GLU A 14 5.66 40.55 60.33
CA GLU A 14 5.07 41.54 59.39
C GLU A 14 6.12 42.51 58.80
N ASN A 15 7.25 42.72 59.44
CA ASN A 15 8.31 43.63 58.99
C ASN A 15 9.61 42.94 58.58
N ALA A 16 9.62 41.61 58.49
CA ALA A 16 10.80 40.85 58.10
C ALA A 16 11.12 41.03 56.62
N LYS A 17 12.33 41.45 56.28
CA LYS A 17 12.83 41.58 54.88
C LYS A 17 13.36 40.29 54.31
N VAL A 18 13.63 39.30 55.17
CA VAL A 18 14.07 37.96 54.77
C VAL A 18 13.41 36.93 55.69
N CYS A 19 13.14 35.74 55.16
CA CYS A 19 12.61 34.62 55.94
C CYS A 19 13.70 34.14 56.93
N GLY A 20 13.42 34.20 58.25
CA GLY A 20 14.36 33.73 59.28
C GLY A 20 14.72 32.22 59.18
N GLN A 21 13.95 31.43 58.49
CA GLN A 21 14.14 29.97 58.39
C GLN A 21 14.90 29.55 57.12
N CYS A 22 14.68 30.18 55.96
CA CYS A 22 15.32 29.78 54.71
C CYS A 22 16.12 30.88 54.02
N GLY A 23 16.20 32.11 54.60
CA GLY A 23 16.96 33.22 54.06
C GLY A 23 16.39 33.87 52.81
N THR A 24 15.23 33.41 52.30
CA THR A 24 14.60 33.98 51.11
C THR A 24 14.12 35.40 51.34
N PRO A 25 14.45 36.40 50.48
CA PRO A 25 13.93 37.76 50.59
C PRO A 25 12.39 37.75 50.52
N VAL A 26 11.78 38.54 51.44
CA VAL A 26 10.32 38.71 51.43
C VAL A 26 10.05 40.00 50.64
N GLU A 27 9.59 39.81 49.40
CA GLU A 27 9.20 40.92 48.54
C GLU A 27 7.90 41.54 49.03
N ASP A 28 7.90 42.86 49.13
CA ASP A 28 6.75 43.65 49.57
C ASP A 28 5.65 43.58 48.50
N SER A 29 4.54 42.94 48.86
CA SER A 29 3.41 42.64 47.94
C SER A 29 2.62 43.88 47.45
N THR A 30 3.18 45.10 47.66
CA THR A 30 2.52 46.36 47.29
C THR A 30 2.92 46.88 45.88
N LYS A 31 3.84 46.23 45.19
CA LYS A 31 4.13 46.59 43.79
C LYS A 31 3.87 45.40 42.86
N MET A 32 2.61 45.24 42.43
CA MET A 32 2.31 44.43 41.24
C MET A 32 3.01 45.07 40.05
N PRO A 33 3.92 44.36 39.35
CA PRO A 33 4.42 44.86 38.09
C PRO A 33 3.23 44.96 37.11
N PRO A 34 3.22 45.93 36.18
CA PRO A 34 2.13 46.08 35.25
C PRO A 34 2.02 44.77 34.44
N VAL A 35 0.84 44.14 34.48
CA VAL A 35 0.49 42.99 33.61
C VAL A 35 0.68 43.46 32.19
N LYS A 36 1.74 43.00 31.52
CA LYS A 36 1.89 43.15 30.07
C LYS A 36 0.72 42.41 29.45
N VAL A 37 -0.24 43.14 28.91
CA VAL A 37 -1.28 42.62 28.08
C VAL A 37 -0.58 42.00 26.85
N VAL A 38 -0.44 40.68 26.85
CA VAL A 38 0.13 39.96 25.71
C VAL A 38 -0.88 40.09 24.59
N ASP A 39 -0.47 40.81 23.58
CA ASP A 39 -1.22 41.19 22.39
C ASP A 39 -2.07 40.05 21.86
N SER A 40 -3.38 40.22 21.80
CA SER A 40 -4.35 39.26 21.29
C SER A 40 -4.13 38.95 19.81
N GLU A 41 -3.31 39.73 19.11
CA GLU A 41 -2.95 39.50 17.71
C GLU A 41 -2.02 38.28 17.50
N LYS A 42 -1.09 38.00 18.44
CA LYS A 42 -0.24 36.80 18.33
C LYS A 42 -1.04 35.52 18.48
N LYS A 43 -2.10 35.50 19.28
CA LYS A 43 -3.00 34.34 19.42
C LYS A 43 -3.82 34.07 18.16
N LYS A 44 -4.22 35.11 17.42
CA LYS A 44 -4.96 34.99 16.15
C LYS A 44 -4.06 34.48 15.03
N LYS A 45 -2.78 34.90 14.99
CA LYS A 45 -1.81 34.45 13.96
C LYS A 45 -1.44 32.99 14.13
N ASN A 46 -1.20 32.53 15.37
CA ASN A 46 -0.92 31.12 15.65
C ASN A 46 -2.12 30.20 15.35
N LYS A 47 -3.35 30.65 15.58
CA LYS A 47 -4.56 29.90 15.25
C LYS A 47 -4.76 29.72 13.75
N LYS A 48 -4.37 30.72 12.93
CA LYS A 48 -4.41 30.62 11.46
C LYS A 48 -3.33 29.67 10.95
N ILE A 49 -2.11 29.73 11.48
CA ILE A 49 -0.99 28.83 11.12
C ILE A 49 -1.33 27.39 11.50
N PHE A 50 -1.91 27.17 12.69
CA PHE A 50 -2.31 25.84 13.14
C PHE A 50 -3.43 25.24 12.28
N LYS A 51 -4.43 26.06 11.89
CA LYS A 51 -5.47 25.62 10.93
C LYS A 51 -4.90 25.30 9.54
N ALA A 52 -3.92 26.09 9.06
CA ALA A 52 -3.25 25.85 7.80
C ALA A 52 -2.43 24.56 7.83
N MET A 53 -1.73 24.27 8.94
CA MET A 53 -0.98 23.01 9.11
C MET A 53 -1.90 21.80 9.15
N ILE A 54 -3.06 21.89 9.85
CA ILE A 54 -4.06 20.80 9.85
C ILE A 54 -4.63 20.58 8.45
N ALA A 55 -4.95 21.64 7.72
CA ALA A 55 -5.44 21.53 6.35
C ALA A 55 -4.41 20.88 5.41
N LEU A 56 -3.13 21.25 5.55
CA LEU A 56 -2.03 20.68 4.77
C LEU A 56 -1.80 19.20 5.10
N ALA A 57 -1.90 18.82 6.38
CA ALA A 57 -1.82 17.43 6.83
C ALA A 57 -2.99 16.59 6.29
N LEU A 58 -4.21 17.12 6.28
CA LEU A 58 -5.39 16.44 5.71
C LEU A 58 -5.24 16.25 4.19
N VAL A 59 -4.74 17.26 3.47
CA VAL A 59 -4.46 17.14 2.03
C VAL A 59 -3.40 16.07 1.76
N ALA A 60 -2.34 16.01 2.57
CA ALA A 60 -1.31 14.98 2.45
C ALA A 60 -1.87 13.56 2.70
N VAL A 61 -2.72 13.38 3.72
CA VAL A 61 -3.38 12.09 4.01
C VAL A 61 -4.30 11.68 2.85
N VAL A 62 -5.09 12.62 2.31
CA VAL A 62 -5.97 12.34 1.15
C VAL A 62 -5.14 12.00 -0.08
N ALA A 63 -4.03 12.71 -0.33
CA ALA A 63 -3.15 12.41 -1.46
C ALA A 63 -2.50 11.02 -1.32
N VAL A 64 -1.99 10.66 -0.15
CA VAL A 64 -1.40 9.33 0.11
C VAL A 64 -2.45 8.23 -0.03
N THR A 65 -3.67 8.43 0.50
CA THR A 65 -4.75 7.45 0.33
C THR A 65 -5.20 7.33 -1.13
N ALA A 66 -5.29 8.44 -1.86
CA ALA A 66 -5.61 8.42 -3.28
C ALA A 66 -4.54 7.71 -4.11
N ILE A 67 -3.25 7.95 -3.86
CA ILE A 67 -2.14 7.25 -4.52
C ILE A 67 -2.21 5.75 -4.23
N ASN A 68 -2.42 5.35 -2.97
CA ASN A 68 -2.55 3.94 -2.60
C ASN A 68 -3.78 3.26 -3.22
N VAL A 69 -4.89 3.98 -3.35
CA VAL A 69 -6.10 3.47 -4.03
C VAL A 69 -5.84 3.36 -5.53
N VAL A 70 -5.28 4.39 -6.16
CA VAL A 70 -4.99 4.37 -7.61
C VAL A 70 -3.98 3.28 -7.95
N SER A 71 -2.90 3.11 -7.15
CA SER A 71 -1.89 2.08 -7.39
C SER A 71 -2.46 0.65 -7.33
N LYS A 72 -3.52 0.42 -6.55
CA LYS A 72 -4.23 -0.88 -6.51
C LYS A 72 -5.06 -1.16 -7.77
N PHE A 73 -5.39 -0.15 -8.57
CA PHE A 73 -6.24 -0.28 -9.75
C PHE A 73 -5.51 0.00 -11.07
N THR A 74 -4.23 0.39 -11.01
CA THR A 74 -3.42 0.74 -12.18
C THR A 74 -2.13 -0.08 -12.20
N GLY A 75 -1.44 -0.06 -13.33
CA GLY A 75 -0.20 -0.80 -13.51
C GLY A 75 -0.42 -2.31 -13.42
N TYR A 76 0.59 -3.06 -12.99
CA TYR A 76 0.53 -4.51 -12.83
C TYR A 76 -0.53 -4.96 -11.82
N ASN A 77 -0.82 -4.20 -10.76
CA ASN A 77 -1.88 -4.53 -9.81
C ASN A 77 -3.28 -4.49 -10.46
N GLY A 78 -3.50 -3.54 -11.37
CA GLY A 78 -4.74 -3.46 -12.14
C GLY A 78 -4.90 -4.63 -13.10
N LEU A 79 -3.81 -5.03 -13.77
CA LEU A 79 -3.76 -6.22 -14.61
C LEU A 79 -4.02 -7.48 -13.79
N LEU A 80 -3.28 -7.68 -12.68
CA LEU A 80 -3.42 -8.84 -11.82
C LEU A 80 -4.87 -9.08 -11.38
N ARG A 81 -5.57 -8.02 -10.97
CA ARG A 81 -6.99 -8.13 -10.61
C ARG A 81 -7.87 -8.61 -11.76
N LYS A 82 -7.64 -8.10 -12.97
CA LYS A 82 -8.39 -8.54 -14.16
C LYS A 82 -8.10 -10.00 -14.46
N VAL A 83 -6.82 -10.39 -14.39
CA VAL A 83 -6.40 -11.79 -14.58
C VAL A 83 -7.09 -12.70 -13.57
N MET A 84 -7.07 -12.36 -12.27
CA MET A 84 -7.69 -13.18 -11.23
C MET A 84 -9.22 -13.24 -11.35
N THR A 85 -9.86 -12.15 -11.79
CA THR A 85 -11.32 -12.17 -12.07
C THR A 85 -11.65 -13.05 -13.26
N ALA A 86 -10.87 -12.97 -14.33
CA ALA A 86 -11.06 -13.82 -15.52
C ALA A 86 -10.74 -15.30 -15.19
N TYR A 87 -9.70 -15.55 -14.40
CA TYR A 87 -9.35 -16.89 -13.93
C TYR A 87 -10.49 -17.53 -13.13
N GLU A 88 -11.03 -16.84 -12.13
CA GLU A 88 -12.17 -17.30 -11.31
C GLU A 88 -13.41 -17.59 -12.18
N GLY A 89 -13.69 -16.70 -13.15
CA GLY A 89 -14.86 -16.79 -14.03
C GLY A 89 -14.68 -17.72 -15.22
N TYR A 90 -13.53 -18.37 -15.39
CA TYR A 90 -13.18 -19.12 -16.60
C TYR A 90 -13.39 -18.30 -17.90
N ASP A 91 -13.07 -17.01 -17.82
CA ASP A 91 -13.19 -16.06 -18.94
C ASP A 91 -11.91 -16.08 -19.79
N ILE A 92 -11.82 -17.06 -20.67
CA ILE A 92 -10.64 -17.30 -21.53
C ILE A 92 -10.42 -16.13 -22.49
N ASP A 93 -11.47 -15.58 -23.08
CA ASP A 93 -11.39 -14.43 -24.00
C ASP A 93 -10.71 -13.24 -23.32
N THR A 94 -11.09 -12.96 -22.07
CA THR A 94 -10.45 -11.90 -21.28
C THR A 94 -8.98 -12.23 -21.00
N LEU A 95 -8.63 -13.46 -20.61
CA LEU A 95 -7.23 -13.86 -20.39
C LEU A 95 -6.38 -13.70 -21.65
N VAL A 96 -6.90 -14.14 -22.80
CA VAL A 96 -6.25 -13.94 -24.10
C VAL A 96 -6.06 -12.46 -24.40
N SER A 97 -7.07 -11.63 -24.19
CA SER A 97 -6.99 -10.18 -24.44
C SER A 97 -6.00 -9.44 -23.55
N LEU A 98 -5.70 -9.98 -22.36
CA LEU A 98 -4.73 -9.44 -21.39
C LEU A 98 -3.31 -9.94 -21.65
N SER A 99 -3.14 -10.95 -22.49
CA SER A 99 -1.85 -11.62 -22.72
C SER A 99 -0.86 -10.74 -23.46
N SER A 100 0.41 -11.09 -23.32
CA SER A 100 1.52 -10.50 -24.05
C SER A 100 1.35 -10.66 -25.56
N ASP A 101 1.76 -9.66 -26.31
CA ASP A 101 1.74 -9.68 -27.77
C ASP A 101 2.62 -10.80 -28.34
N ILE A 102 3.53 -11.37 -27.57
CA ILE A 102 4.38 -12.51 -27.94
C ILE A 102 3.54 -13.72 -28.44
N TYR A 103 2.37 -13.94 -27.86
CA TYR A 103 1.52 -15.06 -28.23
C TYR A 103 0.92 -14.94 -29.62
N TYR A 104 0.87 -13.75 -30.22
CA TYR A 104 0.43 -13.53 -31.60
C TYR A 104 1.50 -13.92 -32.63
N TYR A 105 2.74 -14.21 -32.20
CA TYR A 105 3.83 -14.68 -33.05
C TYR A 105 3.94 -16.20 -33.08
N GLY A 106 3.08 -16.91 -32.34
CA GLY A 106 2.92 -18.35 -32.36
C GLY A 106 1.77 -18.81 -33.29
N GLU A 107 1.31 -20.03 -33.07
CA GLU A 107 0.06 -20.51 -33.67
C GLU A 107 -1.13 -19.80 -33.03
N GLU A 108 -2.04 -19.28 -33.86
CA GLU A 108 -3.12 -18.35 -33.48
C GLU A 108 -4.03 -18.90 -32.36
N ASP A 109 -4.20 -20.22 -32.27
CA ASP A 109 -5.04 -20.89 -31.27
C ASP A 109 -4.26 -21.35 -30.01
N TYR A 110 -2.94 -21.12 -29.95
CA TYR A 110 -2.11 -21.71 -28.90
C TYR A 110 -2.43 -21.09 -27.52
N VAL A 111 -2.55 -19.77 -27.45
CA VAL A 111 -2.79 -19.07 -26.17
C VAL A 111 -4.16 -19.40 -25.60
N GLU A 112 -5.19 -19.50 -26.45
CA GLU A 112 -6.53 -19.91 -26.05
C GLU A 112 -6.52 -21.33 -25.47
N SER A 113 -6.00 -22.29 -26.25
CA SER A 113 -5.85 -23.68 -25.80
C SER A 113 -5.01 -23.83 -24.53
N TYR A 114 -3.97 -23.00 -24.36
CA TYR A 114 -3.16 -22.97 -23.14
C TYR A 114 -4.01 -22.58 -21.93
N PHE A 115 -4.80 -21.50 -21.99
CA PHE A 115 -5.64 -21.09 -20.88
C PHE A 115 -6.81 -22.03 -20.64
N GLU A 116 -7.46 -22.54 -21.70
CA GLU A 116 -8.51 -23.55 -21.56
C GLU A 116 -8.03 -24.77 -20.77
N ASN A 117 -6.85 -25.29 -21.11
CA ASN A 117 -6.31 -26.47 -20.46
C ASN A 117 -5.80 -26.16 -19.03
N SER A 118 -5.03 -25.08 -18.84
CA SER A 118 -4.39 -24.78 -17.55
C SER A 118 -5.41 -24.31 -16.53
N VAL A 119 -6.24 -23.33 -16.88
CA VAL A 119 -7.26 -22.76 -15.99
C VAL A 119 -8.38 -23.75 -15.76
N GLY A 120 -8.88 -24.40 -16.86
CA GLY A 120 -9.93 -25.40 -16.76
C GLY A 120 -9.54 -26.55 -15.84
N SER A 121 -8.35 -27.14 -16.03
CA SER A 121 -7.85 -28.21 -15.17
C SER A 121 -7.71 -27.79 -13.70
N ALA A 122 -7.31 -26.55 -13.45
CA ALA A 122 -7.19 -26.02 -12.09
C ALA A 122 -8.58 -25.87 -11.42
N LEU A 123 -9.55 -25.30 -12.12
CA LEU A 123 -10.91 -25.11 -11.62
C LEU A 123 -11.63 -26.45 -11.41
N ASP A 124 -11.51 -27.40 -12.33
CA ASP A 124 -12.02 -28.78 -12.19
C ASP A 124 -11.44 -29.48 -10.96
N SER A 125 -10.15 -29.25 -10.70
CA SER A 125 -9.49 -29.80 -9.51
C SER A 125 -10.04 -29.18 -8.22
N PHE A 126 -10.38 -27.88 -8.20
CA PHE A 126 -11.05 -27.24 -7.08
C PHE A 126 -12.45 -27.85 -6.87
N GLU A 127 -13.25 -27.94 -7.94
CA GLU A 127 -14.58 -28.53 -7.87
C GLU A 127 -14.54 -29.98 -7.36
N THR A 128 -13.63 -30.79 -7.86
CA THR A 128 -13.43 -32.17 -7.39
C THR A 128 -13.06 -32.22 -5.90
N SER A 129 -12.24 -31.31 -5.42
CA SER A 129 -11.72 -31.31 -4.06
C SER A 129 -12.74 -30.83 -3.02
N VAL A 130 -13.47 -29.77 -3.32
CA VAL A 130 -14.37 -29.12 -2.34
C VAL A 130 -15.85 -29.22 -2.71
N GLY A 131 -16.19 -29.40 -3.99
CA GLY A 131 -17.55 -29.49 -4.52
C GLY A 131 -17.88 -28.36 -5.51
N PRO A 132 -19.04 -28.42 -6.20
CA PRO A 132 -19.32 -27.60 -7.38
C PRO A 132 -19.75 -26.13 -7.10
N SER A 133 -19.91 -25.74 -5.87
CA SER A 133 -20.36 -24.38 -5.50
C SER A 133 -19.41 -23.78 -4.46
N TYR A 134 -18.12 -23.81 -4.76
CA TYR A 134 -17.12 -23.23 -3.87
C TYR A 134 -17.04 -21.70 -3.98
N GLN A 135 -16.57 -21.08 -2.91
CA GLN A 135 -16.16 -19.68 -2.90
C GLN A 135 -14.69 -19.63 -3.28
N PHE A 136 -14.36 -18.79 -4.26
CA PHE A 136 -13.01 -18.51 -4.66
C PHE A 136 -12.48 -17.26 -3.97
N SER A 137 -11.24 -17.29 -3.55
CA SER A 137 -10.52 -16.12 -3.06
C SER A 137 -9.04 -16.27 -3.36
N TYR A 138 -8.32 -15.16 -3.37
CA TYR A 138 -6.87 -15.19 -3.53
C TYR A 138 -6.19 -14.19 -2.59
N GLU A 139 -4.96 -14.51 -2.22
CA GLU A 139 -4.06 -13.65 -1.47
C GLU A 139 -2.76 -13.48 -2.26
N VAL A 140 -2.27 -12.25 -2.36
CA VAL A 140 -0.96 -11.96 -2.95
C VAL A 140 0.07 -12.03 -1.83
N ASN A 141 0.91 -13.06 -1.86
CA ASN A 141 1.94 -13.30 -0.86
C ASN A 141 3.10 -12.32 -1.03
N GLU A 142 3.59 -12.21 -2.27
CA GLU A 142 4.69 -11.34 -2.63
C GLU A 142 4.52 -10.86 -4.09
N THR A 143 5.05 -9.67 -4.38
CA THR A 143 5.21 -9.17 -5.73
C THR A 143 6.59 -8.53 -5.85
N TYR A 144 7.37 -8.96 -6.82
CA TYR A 144 8.72 -8.45 -7.03
C TYR A 144 9.04 -8.23 -8.51
N THR A 145 9.87 -7.23 -8.77
CA THR A 145 10.44 -7.03 -10.11
C THR A 145 11.51 -8.09 -10.36
N MET A 146 11.43 -8.73 -11.50
CA MET A 146 12.38 -9.76 -11.91
C MET A 146 13.80 -9.16 -12.01
N SER A 147 14.80 -9.87 -11.52
CA SER A 147 16.19 -9.41 -11.61
C SER A 147 16.68 -9.34 -13.06
N GLU A 148 17.60 -8.42 -13.38
CA GLU A 148 18.16 -8.25 -14.73
C GLU A 148 18.66 -9.57 -15.34
N ARG A 149 19.35 -10.40 -14.55
CA ARG A 149 19.83 -11.71 -15.02
C ARG A 149 18.67 -12.62 -15.41
N LYS A 150 17.62 -12.69 -14.58
CA LYS A 150 16.46 -13.56 -14.86
C LYS A 150 15.63 -13.02 -16.00
N THR A 151 15.44 -11.70 -16.06
CA THR A 151 14.78 -11.04 -17.19
C THR A 151 15.50 -11.38 -18.49
N LYS A 152 16.84 -11.28 -18.52
CA LYS A 152 17.61 -11.65 -19.70
C LYS A 152 17.43 -13.11 -20.08
N GLU A 153 17.47 -14.05 -19.14
CA GLU A 153 17.23 -15.48 -19.40
C GLU A 153 15.86 -15.70 -20.06
N VAL A 154 14.80 -15.01 -19.58
CA VAL A 154 13.46 -15.09 -20.14
C VAL A 154 13.42 -14.50 -21.55
N LEU A 155 14.00 -13.30 -21.75
CA LEU A 155 14.04 -12.64 -23.06
C LEU A 155 14.82 -13.45 -24.09
N ASP A 156 15.97 -14.02 -23.72
CA ASP A 156 16.77 -14.90 -24.60
C ASP A 156 15.93 -16.15 -25.01
N GLY A 157 15.12 -16.70 -24.08
CA GLY A 157 14.21 -17.80 -24.38
C GLY A 157 13.06 -17.40 -25.31
N ILE A 158 12.51 -16.22 -25.11
CA ILE A 158 11.47 -15.66 -25.98
C ILE A 158 12.01 -15.44 -27.39
N GLU A 159 13.16 -14.77 -27.54
CA GLU A 159 13.81 -14.49 -28.82
C GLU A 159 14.16 -15.80 -29.56
N TYR A 160 14.60 -16.83 -28.83
CA TYR A 160 14.88 -18.14 -29.42
C TYR A 160 13.61 -18.82 -29.94
N THR A 161 12.50 -18.71 -29.23
CA THR A 161 11.24 -19.40 -29.56
C THR A 161 10.43 -18.64 -30.60
N TYR A 162 10.43 -17.29 -30.52
CA TYR A 162 9.64 -16.39 -31.34
C TYR A 162 10.57 -15.36 -32.01
N ALA A 163 11.33 -15.83 -33.02
CA ALA A 163 12.40 -15.04 -33.64
C ALA A 163 11.94 -13.72 -34.31
N ASP A 164 10.66 -13.62 -34.64
CA ASP A 164 10.06 -12.42 -35.24
C ASP A 164 9.52 -11.43 -34.19
N PHE A 165 9.53 -11.80 -32.91
CA PHE A 165 9.09 -10.91 -31.83
C PHE A 165 10.20 -10.00 -31.37
N ASP A 166 9.95 -8.69 -31.36
CA ASP A 166 10.90 -7.69 -30.87
C ASP A 166 10.89 -7.62 -29.35
N VAL A 167 11.77 -8.36 -28.69
CA VAL A 167 11.89 -8.38 -27.22
C VAL A 167 12.25 -7.03 -26.62
N SER A 168 12.72 -6.05 -27.44
CA SER A 168 13.08 -4.71 -26.95
C SER A 168 11.88 -3.86 -26.49
N ILE A 169 10.66 -4.27 -26.84
CA ILE A 169 9.44 -3.62 -26.37
C ILE A 169 9.14 -3.93 -24.89
N ILE A 170 9.77 -4.96 -24.33
CA ILE A 170 9.58 -5.36 -22.93
C ILE A 170 10.48 -4.49 -22.04
N GLU A 171 9.87 -3.59 -21.28
CA GLU A 171 10.54 -2.63 -20.40
C GLU A 171 10.83 -3.19 -19.00
N GLU A 172 9.93 -4.02 -18.49
CA GLU A 172 9.96 -4.52 -17.12
C GLU A 172 9.17 -5.84 -17.01
N MET A 173 9.60 -6.71 -16.12
CA MET A 173 8.87 -7.93 -15.75
C MET A 173 8.65 -7.99 -14.25
N VAL A 174 7.44 -8.36 -13.84
CA VAL A 174 7.01 -8.50 -12.44
C VAL A 174 6.40 -9.87 -12.24
N VAL A 175 6.76 -10.52 -11.13
CA VAL A 175 6.17 -11.79 -10.72
C VAL A 175 5.35 -11.55 -9.45
N SER A 176 4.14 -12.09 -9.42
CA SER A 176 3.30 -12.12 -8.23
C SER A 176 3.08 -13.57 -7.80
N ASP A 177 3.53 -13.88 -6.59
CA ASP A 177 3.23 -15.15 -5.92
C ASP A 177 1.88 -15.02 -5.23
N ILE A 178 0.98 -15.93 -5.52
CA ILE A 178 -0.42 -15.87 -5.12
C ILE A 178 -0.84 -17.20 -4.56
N THR A 179 -1.51 -17.20 -3.42
CA THR A 179 -2.24 -18.36 -2.95
C THR A 179 -3.71 -18.21 -3.30
N VAL A 180 -4.25 -19.13 -4.09
CA VAL A 180 -5.69 -19.22 -4.38
C VAL A 180 -6.33 -20.23 -3.46
N THR A 181 -7.50 -19.89 -2.95
CA THR A 181 -8.28 -20.75 -2.03
C THR A 181 -9.68 -21.00 -2.61
N ALA A 182 -10.04 -22.28 -2.74
CA ALA A 182 -11.41 -22.70 -2.99
C ALA A 182 -12.01 -23.31 -1.73
N LYS A 183 -13.21 -22.84 -1.32
CA LYS A 183 -13.85 -23.25 -0.06
C LYS A 183 -15.32 -23.53 -0.24
N GLN A 184 -15.80 -24.68 0.28
CA GLN A 184 -17.21 -25.01 0.39
C GLN A 184 -17.52 -25.67 1.74
N GLY A 185 -18.29 -24.98 2.57
CA GLY A 185 -18.61 -25.47 3.92
C GLY A 185 -17.36 -25.61 4.79
N SER A 186 -17.06 -26.83 5.24
CA SER A 186 -15.84 -27.14 6.02
C SER A 186 -14.66 -27.59 5.18
N LYS A 187 -14.84 -27.79 3.87
CA LYS A 187 -13.76 -28.17 2.95
C LYS A 187 -13.06 -26.94 2.42
N SER A 188 -11.74 -26.99 2.32
CA SER A 188 -10.90 -25.94 1.74
C SER A 188 -9.73 -26.60 1.03
N VAL A 189 -9.31 -26.03 -0.08
CA VAL A 189 -8.09 -26.38 -0.80
C VAL A 189 -7.38 -25.10 -1.21
N GLU A 190 -6.06 -25.10 -1.11
CA GLU A 190 -5.20 -24.00 -1.50
C GLU A 190 -4.24 -24.46 -2.58
N ARG A 191 -3.87 -23.52 -3.46
CA ARG A 191 -2.85 -23.70 -4.49
C ARG A 191 -2.07 -22.42 -4.64
N ASP A 192 -0.77 -22.55 -4.84
CA ASP A 192 0.10 -21.43 -5.17
C ASP A 192 0.16 -21.29 -6.69
N LEU A 193 0.12 -20.04 -7.15
CA LEU A 193 0.26 -19.62 -8.54
C LEU A 193 1.33 -18.54 -8.63
N ASN A 194 2.14 -18.62 -9.67
CA ASN A 194 3.06 -17.54 -10.08
C ASN A 194 2.48 -16.86 -11.31
N ILE A 195 2.17 -15.58 -11.21
CA ILE A 195 1.70 -14.77 -12.33
C ILE A 195 2.81 -13.84 -12.77
N THR A 196 3.35 -14.09 -13.96
CA THR A 196 4.36 -13.23 -14.56
C THR A 196 3.71 -12.25 -15.52
N MET A 197 4.03 -10.98 -15.34
CA MET A 197 3.52 -9.86 -16.12
C MET A 197 4.68 -9.09 -16.73
N SER A 198 4.56 -8.69 -17.99
CA SER A 198 5.49 -7.84 -18.71
C SER A 198 4.92 -6.45 -18.95
N LYS A 199 5.77 -5.45 -18.98
CA LYS A 199 5.40 -4.10 -19.42
C LYS A 199 5.92 -3.90 -20.82
N GLU A 200 5.01 -3.82 -21.79
CA GLU A 200 5.26 -3.74 -23.23
C GLU A 200 4.77 -2.40 -23.75
N ASN A 201 5.69 -1.58 -24.29
CA ASN A 201 5.36 -0.22 -24.77
C ASN A 201 4.52 0.58 -23.77
N GLY A 202 4.89 0.53 -22.47
CA GLY A 202 4.20 1.22 -21.39
C GLY A 202 2.92 0.54 -20.88
N THR A 203 2.47 -0.57 -21.48
CA THR A 203 1.25 -1.30 -21.12
C THR A 203 1.60 -2.62 -20.44
N TRP A 204 0.95 -2.91 -19.30
CA TRP A 204 1.12 -4.19 -18.62
C TRP A 204 0.31 -5.29 -19.29
N LYS A 205 0.95 -6.43 -19.54
CA LYS A 205 0.41 -7.62 -20.19
C LYS A 205 0.68 -8.87 -19.35
N LEU A 206 -0.20 -9.85 -19.45
CA LEU A 206 0.00 -11.17 -18.85
C LEU A 206 0.98 -11.97 -19.69
N LEU A 207 2.09 -12.39 -19.09
CA LEU A 207 3.07 -13.20 -19.81
C LEU A 207 2.79 -14.69 -19.62
N TYR A 208 2.63 -15.20 -18.38
CA TYR A 208 2.19 -16.57 -18.10
C TYR A 208 1.67 -16.75 -16.67
N ILE A 209 0.95 -17.88 -16.46
CA ILE A 209 0.45 -18.36 -15.17
C ILE A 209 1.03 -19.75 -14.96
N GLU A 210 1.73 -19.96 -13.83
CA GLU A 210 2.35 -21.23 -13.44
C GLU A 210 1.87 -21.71 -12.09
#